data_8030bb0a3065ac7d9c86a7844da08f80
#
_entry.id   8030bb0a3065ac7d9c86a7844da08f80
#
_cell.length_a   1.000
_cell.length_b   1.000
_cell.length_c   1.000
_cell.angle_alpha   90.00
_cell.angle_beta   90.00
_cell.angle_gamma   90.00
#
_symmetry.space_group_name_H-M   'P 1'
#
loop_
_entity.id
_entity.type
_entity.pdbx_description
1 polymer ?
#
loop_
_entity_poly.entity_id
_entity_poly.type
_entity_poly.pdbx_seq_one_letter_code
_entity_poly.pdbx_strand_id
1 'polypeptide(L)'
;MLFPFLFWYGTWFGRKLSDSEITEYLNNAAAKPRKAQHALVQMGEHISRGDTRVQQWYPKVVELSENPSLELRQTDAWLMGQDHTYQPFHEALRKLLVDSAPMVRRNAALSLTNFGDPAGRGELLAMLHPYTISTPVAGTVKYRLKIGEYVNPGTLVGRVGTEEIRSPIPGEVLGLKKRDGAEVRAGEPLVELSADKEHAWEALRGLLRVGQKQDLDDVQRYARGVAGMPDRVRRQAALTLQEIRSRAQ
;
A
#
# COMPACT_ATOMS: atom_id res chain seq x y z
N MET A 1 -8.78 26.74 9.39
CA MET A 1 -9.40 25.40 9.26
C MET A 1 -8.61 24.32 10.03
N LEU A 2 -8.46 24.46 11.35
CA LEU A 2 -7.75 23.51 12.22
C LEU A 2 -8.69 22.62 13.05
N PHE A 3 -9.98 22.96 13.11
CA PHE A 3 -10.98 22.29 13.95
C PHE A 3 -11.30 20.83 13.59
N PRO A 4 -11.44 20.44 12.30
CA PRO A 4 -11.76 19.05 11.97
C PRO A 4 -10.61 18.09 12.29
N PHE A 5 -9.35 18.56 12.17
CA PHE A 5 -8.16 17.73 12.45
C PHE A 5 -7.98 17.48 13.95
N LEU A 6 -8.20 18.50 14.79
CA LEU A 6 -8.14 18.38 16.26
C LEU A 6 -9.27 17.49 16.81
N PHE A 7 -10.48 17.58 16.21
CA PHE A 7 -11.60 16.73 16.58
C PHE A 7 -11.35 15.27 16.20
N TRP A 8 -10.75 15.01 15.01
CA TRP A 8 -10.39 13.68 14.55
C TRP A 8 -9.25 13.06 15.38
N TYR A 9 -8.24 13.86 15.73
CA TYR A 9 -7.10 13.45 16.56
C TYR A 9 -7.49 13.16 18.02
N GLY A 10 -8.48 13.89 18.56
CA GLY A 10 -8.92 13.75 19.96
C GLY A 10 -9.94 12.67 20.23
N THR A 11 -10.68 12.18 19.22
CA THR A 11 -11.89 11.38 19.49
C THR A 11 -11.72 9.88 19.37
N TRP A 12 -10.85 9.35 18.47
CA TRP A 12 -10.72 7.90 18.29
C TRP A 12 -9.28 7.42 18.14
N PHE A 13 -8.54 7.95 17.18
CA PHE A 13 -7.17 7.51 16.86
C PHE A 13 -6.10 8.18 17.73
N GLY A 14 -6.38 9.31 18.35
CA GLY A 14 -5.45 10.03 19.23
C GLY A 14 -5.42 9.54 20.68
N ARG A 15 -6.39 8.72 21.11
CA ARG A 15 -6.43 8.20 22.47
C ARG A 15 -5.41 7.07 22.65
N LYS A 16 -4.51 7.23 23.61
CA LYS A 16 -3.60 6.14 23.99
C LYS A 16 -4.37 4.97 24.57
N LEU A 17 -4.07 3.78 24.09
CA LEU A 17 -4.61 2.53 24.58
C LEU A 17 -3.75 2.01 25.73
N SER A 18 -4.40 1.43 26.74
CA SER A 18 -3.72 0.62 27.75
C SER A 18 -3.33 -0.76 27.17
N ASP A 19 -2.39 -1.44 27.79
CA ASP A 19 -1.97 -2.78 27.40
C ASP A 19 -3.15 -3.78 27.38
N SER A 20 -4.09 -3.64 28.34
CA SER A 20 -5.32 -4.45 28.36
C SER A 20 -6.25 -4.17 27.19
N GLU A 21 -6.36 -2.90 26.77
CA GLU A 21 -7.17 -2.54 25.59
C GLU A 21 -6.54 -3.01 24.31
N ILE A 22 -5.21 -2.92 24.15
CA ILE A 22 -4.49 -3.48 22.99
C ILE A 22 -4.78 -4.99 22.91
N THR A 23 -4.61 -5.71 24.01
CA THR A 23 -4.90 -7.14 24.09
C THR A 23 -6.35 -7.47 23.72
N GLU A 24 -7.32 -6.74 24.30
CA GLU A 24 -8.76 -6.92 23.99
C GLU A 24 -9.02 -6.69 22.50
N TYR A 25 -8.48 -5.62 21.93
CA TYR A 25 -8.75 -5.24 20.54
C TYR A 25 -8.15 -6.20 19.53
N LEU A 26 -6.93 -6.68 19.76
CA LEU A 26 -6.30 -7.68 18.92
C LEU A 26 -7.03 -9.03 18.99
N ASN A 27 -7.46 -9.46 20.17
CA ASN A 27 -8.21 -10.71 20.35
C ASN A 27 -9.62 -10.67 19.73
N ASN A 28 -10.22 -9.50 19.66
CA ASN A 28 -11.56 -9.29 19.07
C ASN A 28 -11.49 -8.74 17.63
N ALA A 29 -10.39 -8.94 16.92
CA ALA A 29 -10.15 -8.37 15.60
C ALA A 29 -11.23 -8.73 14.56
N ALA A 30 -11.76 -9.95 14.59
CA ALA A 30 -12.84 -10.39 13.71
C ALA A 30 -14.14 -9.61 13.94
N ALA A 31 -14.51 -9.36 15.20
CA ALA A 31 -15.74 -8.66 15.57
C ALA A 31 -15.59 -7.13 15.52
N LYS A 32 -14.38 -6.62 15.75
CA LYS A 32 -14.10 -5.18 15.89
C LYS A 32 -12.85 -4.76 15.08
N PRO A 33 -12.83 -4.94 13.76
CA PRO A 33 -11.62 -4.74 12.96
C PRO A 33 -11.02 -3.33 13.07
N ARG A 34 -11.85 -2.27 13.17
CA ARG A 34 -11.36 -0.89 13.34
C ARG A 34 -10.63 -0.67 14.67
N LYS A 35 -11.05 -1.35 15.75
CA LYS A 35 -10.37 -1.26 17.05
C LYS A 35 -9.03 -1.99 16.99
N ALA A 36 -8.99 -3.17 16.37
CA ALA A 36 -7.75 -3.89 16.15
C ALA A 36 -6.77 -3.07 15.28
N GLN A 37 -7.25 -2.43 14.21
CA GLN A 37 -6.44 -1.53 13.40
C GLN A 37 -5.84 -0.38 14.22
N HIS A 38 -6.63 0.23 15.11
CA HIS A 38 -6.14 1.26 16.02
C HIS A 38 -5.03 0.73 16.96
N ALA A 39 -5.20 -0.48 17.51
CA ALA A 39 -4.17 -1.11 18.32
C ALA A 39 -2.87 -1.35 17.53
N LEU A 40 -2.96 -1.87 16.30
CA LEU A 40 -1.81 -2.07 15.42
C LEU A 40 -1.06 -0.77 15.12
N VAL A 41 -1.78 0.33 14.84
CA VAL A 41 -1.15 1.63 14.59
C VAL A 41 -0.40 2.12 15.82
N GLN A 42 -0.98 2.03 17.01
CA GLN A 42 -0.30 2.43 18.24
C GLN A 42 0.90 1.54 18.58
N MET A 43 0.81 0.24 18.33
CA MET A 43 1.97 -0.65 18.44
C MET A 43 3.12 -0.19 17.54
N GLY A 44 2.85 0.20 16.29
CA GLY A 44 3.86 0.75 15.39
C GLY A 44 4.54 2.01 15.95
N GLU A 45 3.76 2.90 16.59
CA GLU A 45 4.32 4.06 17.28
C GLU A 45 5.18 3.67 18.49
N HIS A 46 4.80 2.65 19.25
CA HIS A 46 5.60 2.15 20.37
C HIS A 46 6.91 1.55 19.89
N ILE A 47 6.88 0.71 18.84
CA ILE A 47 8.08 0.14 18.21
C ILE A 47 9.04 1.25 17.77
N SER A 48 8.53 2.27 17.06
CA SER A 48 9.35 3.39 16.57
C SER A 48 10.03 4.19 17.68
N ARG A 49 9.51 4.11 18.91
CA ARG A 49 10.09 4.73 20.13
C ARG A 49 11.00 3.77 20.92
N GLY A 50 11.20 2.56 20.43
CA GLY A 50 12.04 1.53 21.09
C GLY A 50 11.36 0.85 22.29
N ASP A 51 10.04 0.90 22.39
CA ASP A 51 9.30 0.23 23.47
C ASP A 51 9.17 -1.27 23.19
N THR A 52 9.98 -2.06 23.87
CA THR A 52 10.03 -3.51 23.71
C THR A 52 8.84 -4.26 24.32
N ARG A 53 8.02 -3.62 25.15
CA ARG A 53 6.85 -4.26 25.77
C ARG A 53 5.83 -4.72 24.74
N VAL A 54 5.80 -4.10 23.55
CA VAL A 54 4.91 -4.49 22.45
C VAL A 54 5.20 -5.89 21.90
N GLN A 55 6.39 -6.45 22.13
CA GLN A 55 6.80 -7.76 21.62
C GLN A 55 5.90 -8.89 22.13
N GLN A 56 5.23 -8.71 23.28
CA GLN A 56 4.28 -9.68 23.80
C GLN A 56 3.11 -9.97 22.85
N TRP A 57 2.76 -9.02 21.96
CA TRP A 57 1.68 -9.16 20.98
C TRP A 57 2.14 -9.61 19.59
N TYR A 58 3.46 -9.74 19.34
CA TYR A 58 3.99 -10.10 18.03
C TYR A 58 3.42 -11.42 17.47
N PRO A 59 3.23 -12.49 18.26
CA PRO A 59 2.58 -13.70 17.75
C PRO A 59 1.17 -13.44 17.22
N LYS A 60 0.42 -12.54 17.90
CA LYS A 60 -0.93 -12.15 17.46
C LYS A 60 -0.91 -11.28 16.20
N VAL A 61 0.08 -10.42 16.04
CA VAL A 61 0.32 -9.66 14.80
C VAL A 61 0.56 -10.65 13.64
N VAL A 62 1.41 -11.64 13.79
CA VAL A 62 1.62 -12.67 12.75
C VAL A 62 0.33 -13.39 12.38
N GLU A 63 -0.51 -13.75 13.37
CA GLU A 63 -1.81 -14.37 13.11
C GLU A 63 -2.75 -13.44 12.31
N LEU A 64 -2.75 -12.14 12.60
CA LEU A 64 -3.60 -11.16 11.93
C LEU A 64 -3.21 -10.93 10.46
N SER A 65 -2.01 -11.31 10.03
CA SER A 65 -1.63 -11.27 8.61
C SER A 65 -2.50 -12.15 7.71
N GLU A 66 -3.21 -13.12 8.28
CA GLU A 66 -4.15 -14.00 7.58
C GLU A 66 -5.63 -13.60 7.82
N ASN A 67 -5.89 -12.44 8.44
CA ASN A 67 -7.25 -11.99 8.75
C ASN A 67 -8.04 -11.70 7.46
N PRO A 68 -9.36 -12.02 7.38
CA PRO A 68 -10.19 -11.73 6.21
C PRO A 68 -10.33 -10.22 5.92
N SER A 69 -10.21 -9.31 6.92
CA SER A 69 -10.26 -7.86 6.69
C SER A 69 -9.02 -7.38 5.96
N LEU A 70 -9.23 -6.78 4.77
CA LEU A 70 -8.21 -6.11 3.98
C LEU A 70 -7.46 -5.03 4.80
N GLU A 71 -8.21 -4.21 5.52
CA GLU A 71 -7.67 -3.08 6.29
C GLU A 71 -6.74 -3.54 7.41
N LEU A 72 -7.07 -4.69 8.03
CA LEU A 72 -6.20 -5.29 9.04
C LEU A 72 -4.92 -5.82 8.40
N ARG A 73 -4.99 -6.64 7.36
CA ARG A 73 -3.79 -7.17 6.69
C ARG A 73 -2.89 -6.06 6.16
N GLN A 74 -3.49 -4.98 5.62
CA GLN A 74 -2.74 -3.83 5.14
C GLN A 74 -1.99 -3.10 6.27
N THR A 75 -2.65 -2.84 7.40
CA THR A 75 -2.04 -2.18 8.56
C THR A 75 -0.99 -3.07 9.21
N ASP A 76 -1.27 -4.36 9.28
CA ASP A 76 -0.42 -5.37 9.85
C ASP A 76 0.89 -5.53 9.04
N ALA A 77 0.79 -5.57 7.70
CA ALA A 77 1.96 -5.58 6.82
C ALA A 77 2.87 -4.36 7.04
N TRP A 78 2.30 -3.17 7.26
CA TRP A 78 3.06 -1.97 7.61
C TRP A 78 3.71 -2.10 9.00
N LEU A 79 2.95 -2.59 10.00
CA LEU A 79 3.44 -2.75 11.37
C LEU A 79 4.64 -3.70 11.44
N MET A 80 4.55 -4.86 10.78
CA MET A 80 5.63 -5.84 10.76
C MET A 80 6.94 -5.28 10.19
N GLY A 81 6.87 -4.27 9.33
CA GLY A 81 8.05 -3.56 8.83
C GLY A 81 8.72 -2.64 9.86
N GLN A 82 8.10 -2.34 11.01
CA GLN A 82 8.68 -1.45 12.02
C GLN A 82 9.74 -2.15 12.90
N ASP A 83 9.70 -3.48 13.00
CA ASP A 83 10.73 -4.27 13.69
C ASP A 83 11.28 -5.37 12.79
N HIS A 84 12.40 -5.08 12.16
CA HIS A 84 13.09 -5.99 11.24
C HIS A 84 13.96 -7.06 11.95
N THR A 85 13.93 -7.09 13.28
CA THR A 85 14.69 -8.09 14.06
C THR A 85 13.88 -9.36 14.35
N TYR A 86 12.54 -9.29 14.26
CA TYR A 86 11.66 -10.41 14.56
C TYR A 86 11.40 -11.26 13.30
N GLN A 87 12.07 -12.41 13.21
CA GLN A 87 12.03 -13.30 12.05
C GLN A 87 10.63 -13.73 11.59
N PRO A 88 9.64 -14.03 12.47
CA PRO A 88 8.30 -14.38 12.01
C PRO A 88 7.60 -13.27 11.24
N PHE A 89 7.92 -11.98 11.47
CA PHE A 89 7.43 -10.87 10.67
C PHE A 89 7.94 -10.94 9.23
N HIS A 90 9.22 -11.25 9.05
CA HIS A 90 9.80 -11.42 7.73
C HIS A 90 9.09 -12.53 6.94
N GLU A 91 8.83 -13.68 7.56
CA GLU A 91 8.16 -14.81 6.93
C GLU A 91 6.70 -14.49 6.56
N ALA A 92 5.97 -13.82 7.46
CA ALA A 92 4.59 -13.37 7.20
C ALA A 92 4.54 -12.35 6.05
N LEU A 93 5.46 -11.37 6.03
CA LEU A 93 5.54 -10.38 4.96
C LEU A 93 5.80 -11.02 3.59
N ARG A 94 6.66 -12.06 3.52
CA ARG A 94 6.89 -12.80 2.26
C ARG A 94 5.62 -13.49 1.76
N LYS A 95 4.79 -14.04 2.65
CA LYS A 95 3.47 -14.62 2.29
C LYS A 95 2.53 -13.54 1.75
N LEU A 96 2.54 -12.34 2.36
CA LEU A 96 1.69 -11.23 1.94
C LEU A 96 2.05 -10.63 0.56
N LEU A 97 3.21 -10.95 -0.03
CA LEU A 97 3.55 -10.54 -1.39
C LEU A 97 2.62 -11.12 -2.46
N VAL A 98 1.89 -12.19 -2.17
CA VAL A 98 0.91 -12.79 -3.07
C VAL A 98 -0.54 -12.57 -2.63
N ASP A 99 -0.78 -11.63 -1.70
CA ASP A 99 -2.13 -11.23 -1.30
C ASP A 99 -2.94 -10.74 -2.50
N SER A 100 -4.24 -11.04 -2.52
CA SER A 100 -5.15 -10.59 -3.58
C SER A 100 -5.25 -9.07 -3.68
N ALA A 101 -5.08 -8.36 -2.56
CA ALA A 101 -5.21 -6.92 -2.47
C ALA A 101 -3.87 -6.20 -2.77
N PRO A 102 -3.79 -5.34 -3.79
CA PRO A 102 -2.55 -4.63 -4.14
C PRO A 102 -1.96 -3.81 -2.99
N MET A 103 -2.78 -3.18 -2.14
CA MET A 103 -2.29 -2.37 -1.03
C MET A 103 -1.61 -3.21 0.05
N VAL A 104 -2.05 -4.46 0.27
CA VAL A 104 -1.36 -5.40 1.18
C VAL A 104 0.00 -5.79 0.61
N ARG A 105 0.06 -6.19 -0.67
CA ARG A 105 1.32 -6.52 -1.34
C ARG A 105 2.32 -5.36 -1.31
N ARG A 106 1.86 -4.13 -1.58
CA ARG A 106 2.71 -2.91 -1.54
C ARG A 106 3.28 -2.67 -0.16
N ASN A 107 2.46 -2.74 0.90
CA ASN A 107 2.95 -2.57 2.26
C ASN A 107 3.93 -3.69 2.64
N ALA A 108 3.67 -4.94 2.26
CA ALA A 108 4.58 -6.06 2.48
C ALA A 108 5.91 -5.84 1.75
N ALA A 109 5.87 -5.41 0.48
CA ALA A 109 7.07 -5.14 -0.31
C ALA A 109 7.93 -4.02 0.31
N LEU A 110 7.29 -2.90 0.72
CA LEU A 110 7.97 -1.80 1.41
C LEU A 110 8.57 -2.26 2.73
N SER A 111 7.83 -3.02 3.52
CA SER A 111 8.27 -3.53 4.82
C SER A 111 9.46 -4.49 4.69
N LEU A 112 9.47 -5.36 3.68
CA LEU A 112 10.60 -6.26 3.39
C LEU A 112 11.90 -5.52 3.08
N THR A 113 11.83 -4.28 2.58
CA THR A 113 13.05 -3.48 2.36
C THR A 113 13.78 -3.16 3.66
N ASN A 114 13.09 -3.12 4.80
CA ASN A 114 13.72 -2.91 6.11
C ASN A 114 14.49 -4.15 6.58
N PHE A 115 14.11 -5.34 6.11
CA PHE A 115 14.87 -6.59 6.29
C PHE A 115 16.01 -6.77 5.26
N GLY A 116 16.15 -5.84 4.31
CA GLY A 116 17.10 -6.00 3.19
C GLY A 116 16.67 -7.08 2.18
N ASP A 117 15.43 -7.54 2.24
CA ASP A 117 14.92 -8.61 1.37
C ASP A 117 14.39 -8.05 0.03
N PRO A 118 15.00 -8.44 -1.12
CA PRO A 118 14.56 -8.01 -2.43
C PRO A 118 13.31 -8.74 -2.96
N ALA A 119 12.71 -9.67 -2.22
CA ALA A 119 11.58 -10.47 -2.69
C ALA A 119 10.38 -9.61 -3.16
N GLY A 120 10.16 -8.44 -2.52
CA GLY A 120 9.11 -7.48 -2.89
C GLY A 120 9.45 -6.56 -4.05
N ARG A 121 10.63 -6.67 -4.67
CA ARG A 121 11.12 -5.73 -5.69
C ARG A 121 10.16 -5.57 -6.88
N GLY A 122 9.55 -6.65 -7.34
CA GLY A 122 8.57 -6.60 -8.44
C GLY A 122 7.37 -5.70 -8.14
N GLU A 123 6.86 -5.74 -6.90
CA GLU A 123 5.77 -4.85 -6.47
C GLU A 123 6.24 -3.39 -6.34
N LEU A 124 7.48 -3.15 -5.87
CA LEU A 124 8.06 -1.80 -5.85
C LEU A 124 8.17 -1.21 -7.26
N LEU A 125 8.61 -1.99 -8.25
CA LEU A 125 8.65 -1.56 -9.64
C LEU A 125 7.25 -1.30 -10.18
N ALA A 126 6.27 -2.16 -9.87
CA ALA A 126 4.87 -1.96 -10.28
C ALA A 126 4.28 -0.64 -9.75
N MET A 127 4.74 -0.14 -8.59
CA MET A 127 4.33 1.17 -8.05
C MET A 127 4.86 2.35 -8.89
N LEU A 128 5.87 2.14 -9.74
CA LEU A 128 6.41 3.15 -10.67
C LEU A 128 5.68 3.17 -12.02
N HIS A 129 4.73 2.28 -12.25
CA HIS A 129 4.00 2.16 -13.52
C HIS A 129 2.51 2.48 -13.36
N PRO A 130 1.83 2.86 -14.45
CA PRO A 130 0.38 2.95 -14.47
C PRO A 130 -0.27 1.62 -14.07
N TYR A 131 -1.40 1.71 -13.40
CA TYR A 131 -2.17 0.54 -12.96
C TYR A 131 -3.47 0.43 -13.76
N THR A 132 -3.79 -0.77 -14.22
CA THR A 132 -5.02 -1.05 -14.97
C THR A 132 -6.06 -1.71 -14.05
N ILE A 133 -7.22 -1.07 -13.92
CA ILE A 133 -8.40 -1.66 -13.30
C ILE A 133 -9.16 -2.43 -14.38
N SER A 134 -9.34 -3.74 -14.16
CA SER A 134 -10.14 -4.61 -15.03
C SER A 134 -11.46 -4.99 -14.34
N THR A 135 -12.47 -5.37 -15.14
CA THR A 135 -13.74 -5.86 -14.59
C THR A 135 -13.65 -7.34 -14.20
N PRO A 136 -14.18 -7.75 -13.03
CA PRO A 136 -14.28 -9.17 -12.67
C PRO A 136 -15.44 -9.90 -13.37
N VAL A 137 -16.40 -9.16 -13.95
CA VAL A 137 -17.63 -9.69 -14.53
C VAL A 137 -17.85 -9.16 -15.95
N ALA A 138 -18.69 -9.87 -16.73
CA ALA A 138 -19.19 -9.37 -18.00
C ALA A 138 -20.44 -8.50 -17.81
N GLY A 139 -20.68 -7.55 -18.72
CA GLY A 139 -21.86 -6.71 -18.74
C GLY A 139 -21.62 -5.33 -19.36
N THR A 140 -22.60 -4.46 -19.26
CA THR A 140 -22.50 -3.09 -19.77
C THR A 140 -21.78 -2.21 -18.75
N VAL A 141 -20.69 -1.53 -19.15
CA VAL A 141 -19.93 -0.61 -18.28
C VAL A 141 -20.60 0.76 -18.22
N LYS A 142 -20.72 1.30 -16.99
CA LYS A 142 -21.11 2.71 -16.73
C LYS A 142 -20.11 3.34 -15.80
N TYR A 143 -19.41 4.36 -16.27
CA TYR A 143 -18.40 5.07 -15.48
C TYR A 143 -19.03 6.13 -14.61
N ARG A 144 -18.45 6.32 -13.42
CA ARG A 144 -18.75 7.45 -12.53
C ARG A 144 -17.67 8.53 -12.62
N LEU A 145 -16.45 8.14 -12.97
CA LEU A 145 -15.27 9.01 -12.98
C LEU A 145 -14.98 9.54 -14.38
N LYS A 146 -14.22 10.64 -14.40
CA LYS A 146 -13.69 11.27 -15.60
C LYS A 146 -12.17 11.21 -15.61
N ILE A 147 -11.58 11.35 -16.77
CA ILE A 147 -10.12 11.51 -16.94
C ILE A 147 -9.66 12.75 -16.16
N GLY A 148 -8.55 12.64 -15.45
CA GLY A 148 -7.99 13.68 -14.59
C GLY A 148 -8.49 13.65 -13.13
N GLU A 149 -9.54 12.88 -12.81
CA GLU A 149 -9.97 12.74 -11.42
C GLU A 149 -9.03 11.83 -10.63
N TYR A 150 -8.72 12.23 -9.38
CA TYR A 150 -7.92 11.45 -8.46
C TYR A 150 -8.80 10.51 -7.63
N VAL A 151 -8.38 9.27 -7.49
CA VAL A 151 -9.07 8.23 -6.72
C VAL A 151 -8.22 7.72 -5.57
N ASN A 152 -8.90 7.29 -4.51
CA ASN A 152 -8.30 6.56 -3.40
C ASN A 152 -8.78 5.09 -3.40
N PRO A 153 -8.11 4.18 -2.68
CA PRO A 153 -8.63 2.83 -2.48
C PRO A 153 -10.08 2.87 -2.01
N GLY A 154 -10.94 2.04 -2.62
CA GLY A 154 -12.38 1.99 -2.34
C GLY A 154 -13.22 3.01 -3.10
N THR A 155 -12.65 3.99 -3.81
CA THR A 155 -13.41 4.94 -4.65
C THR A 155 -14.17 4.19 -5.74
N LEU A 156 -15.48 4.44 -5.87
CA LEU A 156 -16.31 3.88 -6.93
C LEU A 156 -15.92 4.43 -8.30
N VAL A 157 -15.35 3.58 -9.12
CA VAL A 157 -14.91 3.89 -10.50
C VAL A 157 -16.10 3.89 -11.47
N GLY A 158 -16.99 2.92 -11.30
CA GLY A 158 -18.16 2.71 -12.14
C GLY A 158 -18.87 1.41 -11.77
N ARG A 159 -19.72 0.96 -12.68
CA ARG A 159 -20.41 -0.34 -12.57
C ARG A 159 -20.32 -1.11 -13.87
N VAL A 160 -20.32 -2.45 -13.76
CA VAL A 160 -20.50 -3.35 -14.89
C VAL A 160 -21.73 -4.23 -14.58
N GLY A 161 -22.81 -3.99 -15.30
CA GLY A 161 -24.13 -4.52 -14.90
C GLY A 161 -24.51 -4.00 -13.50
N THR A 162 -24.67 -4.90 -12.54
CA THR A 162 -24.96 -4.58 -11.12
C THR A 162 -23.72 -4.50 -10.24
N GLU A 163 -22.56 -4.96 -10.73
CA GLU A 163 -21.31 -5.04 -9.96
C GLU A 163 -20.63 -3.66 -9.86
N GLU A 164 -20.27 -3.27 -8.64
CA GLU A 164 -19.52 -2.05 -8.38
C GLU A 164 -18.03 -2.26 -8.59
N ILE A 165 -17.43 -1.48 -9.47
CA ILE A 165 -15.98 -1.48 -9.70
C ILE A 165 -15.37 -0.36 -8.88
N ARG A 166 -14.53 -0.74 -7.91
CA ARG A 166 -13.85 0.21 -7.01
C ARG A 166 -12.35 0.18 -7.26
N SER A 167 -11.70 1.34 -7.08
CA SER A 167 -10.24 1.41 -7.20
C SER A 167 -9.59 0.65 -6.05
N PRO A 168 -8.66 -0.28 -6.35
CA PRO A 168 -7.90 -0.97 -5.32
C PRO A 168 -6.67 -0.19 -4.84
N ILE A 169 -6.28 0.89 -5.55
CA ILE A 169 -5.10 1.71 -5.27
C ILE A 169 -5.40 3.19 -5.50
N PRO A 170 -4.58 4.12 -4.97
CA PRO A 170 -4.69 5.54 -5.33
C PRO A 170 -4.06 5.83 -6.70
N GLY A 171 -4.51 6.90 -7.35
CA GLY A 171 -3.96 7.40 -8.60
C GLY A 171 -4.91 8.35 -9.32
N GLU A 172 -4.40 9.04 -10.33
CA GLU A 172 -5.20 9.88 -11.23
C GLU A 172 -5.69 9.04 -12.42
N VAL A 173 -6.93 9.22 -12.83
CA VAL A 173 -7.50 8.56 -14.01
C VAL A 173 -6.83 9.09 -15.26
N LEU A 174 -5.96 8.30 -15.88
CA LEU A 174 -5.28 8.63 -17.14
C LEU A 174 -6.15 8.38 -18.36
N GLY A 175 -7.01 7.37 -18.30
CA GLY A 175 -7.86 7.01 -19.43
C GLY A 175 -8.91 5.97 -19.10
N LEU A 176 -10.00 6.04 -19.86
CA LEU A 176 -11.05 5.03 -19.89
C LEU A 176 -10.80 4.12 -21.11
N LYS A 177 -10.67 2.80 -20.89
CA LYS A 177 -10.28 1.85 -21.94
C LYS A 177 -11.47 1.40 -22.81
N LYS A 178 -12.69 1.69 -22.38
CA LYS A 178 -13.94 1.42 -23.09
C LYS A 178 -14.79 2.67 -23.13
N ARG A 179 -15.74 2.75 -24.07
CA ARG A 179 -16.76 3.79 -24.10
C ARG A 179 -17.80 3.53 -23.00
N ASP A 180 -18.34 4.59 -22.42
CA ASP A 180 -19.48 4.46 -21.50
C ASP A 180 -20.65 3.78 -22.23
N GLY A 181 -21.30 2.81 -21.58
CA GLY A 181 -22.36 1.98 -22.17
C GLY A 181 -21.88 0.82 -23.04
N ALA A 182 -20.57 0.57 -23.18
CA ALA A 182 -20.04 -0.57 -23.93
C ALA A 182 -20.22 -1.90 -23.20
N GLU A 183 -20.46 -2.96 -23.95
CA GLU A 183 -20.39 -4.33 -23.45
C GLU A 183 -18.93 -4.75 -23.22
N VAL A 184 -18.65 -5.37 -22.07
CA VAL A 184 -17.34 -5.86 -21.66
C VAL A 184 -17.41 -7.30 -21.15
N ARG A 185 -16.29 -8.02 -21.24
CA ARG A 185 -16.11 -9.37 -20.69
C ARG A 185 -15.31 -9.31 -19.38
N ALA A 186 -15.47 -10.33 -18.53
CA ALA A 186 -14.61 -10.49 -17.36
C ALA A 186 -13.12 -10.46 -17.75
N GLY A 187 -12.30 -9.76 -16.96
CA GLY A 187 -10.87 -9.55 -17.22
C GLY A 187 -10.54 -8.38 -18.15
N GLU A 188 -11.51 -7.78 -18.85
CA GLU A 188 -11.22 -6.67 -19.74
C GLU A 188 -10.84 -5.39 -19.00
N PRO A 189 -9.84 -4.61 -19.51
CA PRO A 189 -9.40 -3.36 -18.92
C PRO A 189 -10.48 -2.28 -19.04
N LEU A 190 -10.72 -1.58 -17.93
CA LEU A 190 -11.70 -0.49 -17.86
C LEU A 190 -11.02 0.88 -17.69
N VAL A 191 -10.12 1.01 -16.72
CA VAL A 191 -9.52 2.28 -16.35
C VAL A 191 -8.02 2.12 -16.17
N GLU A 192 -7.28 3.10 -16.64
CA GLU A 192 -5.85 3.24 -16.35
C GLU A 192 -5.64 4.37 -15.34
N LEU A 193 -4.93 4.05 -14.26
CA LEU A 193 -4.52 5.01 -13.24
C LEU A 193 -3.04 5.34 -13.39
N SER A 194 -2.66 6.59 -13.09
CA SER A 194 -1.26 6.98 -12.97
C SER A 194 -0.58 6.23 -11.82
N ALA A 195 0.73 6.11 -11.88
CA ALA A 195 1.50 5.86 -10.66
C ALA A 195 1.21 6.99 -9.65
N ASP A 196 0.91 6.60 -8.40
CA ASP A 196 0.68 7.57 -7.33
C ASP A 196 2.02 8.16 -6.84
N LYS A 197 2.04 9.46 -6.60
CA LYS A 197 3.28 10.20 -6.24
C LYS A 197 3.88 9.78 -4.90
N GLU A 198 3.05 9.45 -3.90
CA GLU A 198 3.54 8.98 -2.61
C GLU A 198 4.08 7.56 -2.74
N HIS A 199 3.34 6.69 -3.41
CA HIS A 199 3.78 5.31 -3.66
C HIS A 199 5.05 5.26 -4.52
N ALA A 200 5.15 6.10 -5.55
CA ALA A 200 6.38 6.19 -6.36
C ALA A 200 7.58 6.63 -5.52
N TRP A 201 7.39 7.60 -4.62
CA TRP A 201 8.46 8.04 -3.72
C TRP A 201 8.89 6.94 -2.75
N GLU A 202 7.93 6.23 -2.13
CA GLU A 202 8.22 5.10 -1.23
C GLU A 202 8.88 3.94 -1.96
N ALA A 203 8.42 3.60 -3.17
CA ALA A 203 9.03 2.56 -4.00
C ALA A 203 10.49 2.87 -4.32
N LEU A 204 10.80 4.11 -4.71
CA LEU A 204 12.17 4.55 -4.97
C LEU A 204 13.05 4.48 -3.70
N ARG A 205 12.52 4.80 -2.53
CA ARG A 205 13.22 4.61 -1.25
C ARG A 205 13.47 3.13 -0.94
N GLY A 206 12.50 2.28 -1.23
CA GLY A 206 12.67 0.83 -1.12
C GLY A 206 13.75 0.31 -2.07
N LEU A 207 13.68 0.70 -3.35
CA LEU A 207 14.67 0.33 -4.37
C LEU A 207 16.08 0.86 -4.07
N LEU A 208 16.21 1.98 -3.34
CA LEU A 208 17.51 2.44 -2.86
C LEU A 208 18.19 1.37 -2.00
N ARG A 209 17.45 0.57 -1.26
CA ARG A 209 17.99 -0.50 -0.39
C ARG A 209 18.16 -1.83 -1.12
N VAL A 210 17.16 -2.24 -1.91
CA VAL A 210 17.08 -3.59 -2.49
C VAL A 210 17.11 -3.63 -4.02
N GLY A 211 17.17 -2.48 -4.67
CA GLY A 211 17.19 -2.36 -6.14
C GLY A 211 18.44 -2.99 -6.76
N GLN A 212 18.29 -3.49 -7.97
CA GLN A 212 19.31 -4.22 -8.72
C GLN A 212 19.57 -3.54 -10.07
N LYS A 213 20.65 -3.95 -10.76
CA LYS A 213 21.07 -3.39 -12.06
C LYS A 213 19.94 -3.37 -13.11
N GLN A 214 19.09 -4.38 -13.13
CA GLN A 214 17.96 -4.48 -14.06
C GLN A 214 16.84 -3.48 -13.81
N ASP A 215 16.82 -2.80 -12.67
CA ASP A 215 15.82 -1.79 -12.30
C ASP A 215 16.22 -0.38 -12.75
N LEU A 216 17.45 -0.22 -13.29
CA LEU A 216 18.02 1.08 -13.61
C LEU A 216 17.18 1.88 -14.60
N ASP A 217 16.55 1.23 -15.59
CA ASP A 217 15.77 1.93 -16.61
C ASP A 217 14.52 2.59 -16.01
N ASP A 218 13.80 1.90 -15.13
CA ASP A 218 12.64 2.43 -14.43
C ASP A 218 13.02 3.58 -13.51
N VAL A 219 14.06 3.40 -12.71
CA VAL A 219 14.56 4.44 -11.80
C VAL A 219 15.07 5.64 -12.58
N GLN A 220 15.79 5.44 -13.71
CA GLN A 220 16.31 6.50 -14.56
C GLN A 220 15.20 7.32 -15.21
N ARG A 221 14.08 6.71 -15.58
CA ARG A 221 12.90 7.41 -16.09
C ARG A 221 12.42 8.46 -15.08
N TYR A 222 12.34 8.10 -13.79
CA TYR A 222 11.95 9.02 -12.72
C TYR A 222 13.03 10.08 -12.42
N ALA A 223 14.31 9.72 -12.49
CA ALA A 223 15.42 10.67 -12.30
C ALA A 223 15.48 11.74 -13.40
N ARG A 224 15.06 11.42 -14.63
CA ARG A 224 14.88 12.40 -15.73
C ARG A 224 13.68 13.31 -15.54
N GLY A 225 12.72 12.89 -14.75
CA GLY A 225 11.45 13.56 -14.49
C GLY A 225 10.26 12.88 -15.21
N VAL A 226 9.21 12.60 -14.46
CA VAL A 226 7.94 12.10 -14.94
C VAL A 226 6.90 13.20 -14.75
N ALA A 227 6.10 13.48 -15.79
CA ALA A 227 5.07 14.51 -15.73
C ALA A 227 4.10 14.27 -14.55
N GLY A 228 3.73 15.33 -13.85
CA GLY A 228 2.86 15.27 -12.67
C GLY A 228 3.53 14.81 -11.37
N MET A 229 4.79 14.34 -11.42
CA MET A 229 5.54 13.95 -10.22
C MET A 229 6.25 15.15 -9.57
N PRO A 230 6.17 15.30 -8.23
CA PRO A 230 6.86 16.38 -7.53
C PRO A 230 8.38 16.18 -7.53
N ASP A 231 9.12 17.29 -7.38
CA ASP A 231 10.59 17.31 -7.39
C ASP A 231 11.25 16.35 -6.39
N ARG A 232 10.60 16.07 -5.24
CA ARG A 232 11.12 15.12 -4.27
C ARG A 232 11.24 13.70 -4.84
N VAL A 233 10.30 13.30 -5.72
CA VAL A 233 10.33 11.99 -6.39
C VAL A 233 11.52 11.92 -7.34
N ARG A 234 11.74 12.96 -8.14
CA ARG A 234 12.90 13.05 -9.04
C ARG A 234 14.23 12.99 -8.27
N ARG A 235 14.34 13.75 -7.17
CA ARG A 235 15.55 13.73 -6.32
C ARG A 235 15.79 12.37 -5.70
N GLN A 236 14.72 11.72 -5.17
CA GLN A 236 14.85 10.37 -4.64
C GLN A 236 15.28 9.37 -5.71
N ALA A 237 14.73 9.46 -6.92
CA ALA A 237 15.13 8.60 -8.04
C ALA A 237 16.62 8.78 -8.40
N ALA A 238 17.14 10.01 -8.39
CA ALA A 238 18.55 10.27 -8.64
C ALA A 238 19.47 9.60 -7.59
N LEU A 239 19.10 9.70 -6.30
CA LEU A 239 19.82 9.01 -5.21
C LEU A 239 19.78 7.49 -5.38
N THR A 240 18.60 6.95 -5.66
CA THR A 240 18.41 5.51 -5.89
C THR A 240 19.22 5.01 -7.08
N LEU A 241 19.24 5.77 -8.17
CA LEU A 241 20.00 5.46 -9.37
C LEU A 241 21.52 5.37 -9.08
N GLN A 242 22.04 6.35 -8.32
CA GLN A 242 23.43 6.38 -7.90
C GLN A 242 23.78 5.15 -7.04
N GLU A 243 22.95 4.84 -6.06
CA GLU A 243 23.16 3.73 -5.13
C GLU A 243 23.12 2.37 -5.84
N ILE A 244 22.16 2.15 -6.75
CA ILE A 244 22.10 0.89 -7.52
C ILE A 244 23.34 0.75 -8.41
N ARG A 245 23.82 1.84 -9.03
CA ARG A 245 25.02 1.82 -9.87
C ARG A 245 26.27 1.49 -9.05
N SER A 246 26.40 2.03 -7.85
CA SER A 246 27.57 1.77 -6.99
C SER A 246 27.64 0.31 -6.53
N ARG A 247 26.48 -0.31 -6.26
CA ARG A 247 26.42 -1.75 -5.90
C ARG A 247 26.64 -2.70 -7.09
N ALA A 248 26.46 -2.21 -8.33
CA ALA A 248 26.59 -3.02 -9.53
C ALA A 248 28.01 -3.03 -10.14
N GLN A 249 28.92 -2.25 -9.56
CA GLN A 249 30.34 -2.23 -9.88
C GLN A 249 31.11 -3.28 -9.09
#